data_02da8d8f8e86ac98922b289e6c7c33a1
#
_entry.id   02da8d8f8e86ac98922b289e6c7c33a1
#
_cell.length_a   1.000
_cell.length_b   1.000
_cell.length_c   1.000
_cell.angle_alpha   90.00
_cell.angle_beta   90.00
_cell.angle_gamma   90.00
#
_symmetry.space_group_name_H-M   'P 1'
#
loop_
_entity.id
_entity.type
_entity.pdbx_description
1 polymer ?
#
loop_
_entity_poly.entity_id
_entity_poly.type
_entity_poly.pdbx_seq_one_letter_code
_entity_poly.pdbx_strand_id
1 'polypeptide(L)'
;AAQQEGKFYVMALGAGSSLYSVYDELVRRYNEKALSFRNVVVFNAYEYYPLQKDSSLRTINQLKDRFLNHVDVAEQNIFTLDGFVAQDAVQDSCRLYEQRIKTFGGLDVALLGVGRSGNIAANEPGSGIQSMTRIILIGNTSREEMENSEQTKETIPPCSLTMGIATLLSAKSIYLTAWGEEKAEIMQKVVENSITDTLPASFLQTHPNAHVVIDLGAAHHLTRIEHPWLVTSCQWSDKLVRSALVWLCQKLGKPILKLTNKDYN
;
A
#
# COMPACT_ATOMS: atom_id res chain seq x y z
N ALA A 1 -12.19 18.88 10.63
CA ALA A 1 -11.14 19.57 11.40
C ALA A 1 -10.37 20.56 10.50
N ALA A 2 -9.74 20.17 9.38
CA ALA A 2 -8.94 21.07 8.52
C ALA A 2 -9.73 22.27 7.99
N GLN A 3 -11.00 22.12 7.64
CA GLN A 3 -11.84 23.24 7.20
C GLN A 3 -12.10 24.28 8.30
N GLN A 4 -12.17 23.86 9.55
CA GLN A 4 -12.40 24.76 10.70
C GLN A 4 -11.14 25.58 11.06
N GLU A 5 -9.95 25.08 10.68
CA GLU A 5 -8.68 25.71 10.97
C GLU A 5 -8.07 26.47 9.79
N GLY A 6 -8.72 26.49 8.63
CA GLY A 6 -8.20 27.09 7.40
C GLY A 6 -6.92 26.43 6.86
N LYS A 7 -6.63 25.19 7.27
CA LYS A 7 -5.46 24.41 6.85
C LYS A 7 -5.83 23.43 5.75
N PHE A 8 -4.84 23.10 4.92
CA PHE A 8 -4.97 22.00 3.96
C PHE A 8 -4.79 20.65 4.66
N TYR A 9 -5.50 19.64 4.15
CA TYR A 9 -5.29 18.24 4.48
C TYR A 9 -4.56 17.56 3.31
N VAL A 10 -3.37 17.06 3.54
CA VAL A 10 -2.44 16.62 2.50
C VAL A 10 -2.45 15.10 2.39
N MET A 11 -2.82 14.59 1.22
CA MET A 11 -2.99 13.17 0.94
C MET A 11 -1.99 12.66 -0.08
N ALA A 12 -1.28 11.59 0.23
CA ALA A 12 -0.56 10.77 -0.74
C ALA A 12 -1.46 9.61 -1.18
N LEU A 13 -1.69 9.48 -2.49
CA LEU A 13 -2.63 8.52 -3.05
C LEU A 13 -1.93 7.52 -3.98
N GLY A 14 -2.10 6.22 -3.71
CA GLY A 14 -1.79 5.15 -4.64
C GLY A 14 -2.89 4.98 -5.70
N ALA A 15 -2.53 4.48 -6.88
CA ALA A 15 -3.47 4.23 -7.97
C ALA A 15 -3.91 2.76 -8.10
N GLY A 16 -3.39 1.85 -7.26
CA GLY A 16 -3.68 0.41 -7.34
C GLY A 16 -5.14 0.05 -7.05
N SER A 17 -5.60 -1.04 -7.66
CA SER A 17 -6.99 -1.54 -7.57
C SER A 17 -7.46 -1.84 -6.14
N SER A 18 -6.55 -2.15 -5.23
CA SER A 18 -6.87 -2.36 -3.80
C SER A 18 -7.46 -1.12 -3.12
N LEU A 19 -7.28 0.06 -3.72
CA LEU A 19 -7.80 1.34 -3.19
C LEU A 19 -9.14 1.74 -3.82
N TYR A 20 -9.61 1.06 -4.86
CA TYR A 20 -10.82 1.46 -5.57
C TYR A 20 -12.05 1.50 -4.65
N SER A 21 -12.25 0.50 -3.81
CA SER A 21 -13.36 0.48 -2.84
C SER A 21 -13.28 1.63 -1.81
N VAL A 22 -12.06 2.06 -1.46
CA VAL A 22 -11.85 3.22 -0.58
C VAL A 22 -12.26 4.50 -1.31
N TYR A 23 -11.83 4.66 -2.57
CA TYR A 23 -12.21 5.84 -3.38
C TYR A 23 -13.71 5.90 -3.64
N ASP A 24 -14.33 4.77 -3.97
CA ASP A 24 -15.77 4.67 -4.17
C ASP A 24 -16.55 5.10 -2.90
N GLU A 25 -16.09 4.68 -1.72
CA GLU A 25 -16.70 5.09 -0.45
C GLU A 25 -16.49 6.58 -0.13
N LEU A 26 -15.32 7.13 -0.44
CA LEU A 26 -15.06 8.56 -0.28
C LEU A 26 -15.97 9.41 -1.19
N VAL A 27 -16.15 8.98 -2.45
CA VAL A 27 -17.10 9.62 -3.40
C VAL A 27 -18.54 9.51 -2.89
N ARG A 28 -18.93 8.33 -2.40
CA ARG A 28 -20.29 8.13 -1.83
C ARG A 28 -20.53 9.10 -0.68
N ARG A 29 -19.61 9.22 0.26
CA ARG A 29 -19.71 10.15 1.40
C ARG A 29 -19.70 11.62 0.98
N TYR A 30 -18.94 11.95 -0.05
CA TYR A 30 -18.98 13.29 -0.64
C TYR A 30 -20.37 13.61 -1.21
N ASN A 31 -20.97 12.71 -1.99
CA ASN A 31 -22.30 12.85 -2.57
C ASN A 31 -23.39 12.97 -1.50
N GLU A 32 -23.23 12.30 -0.36
CA GLU A 32 -24.11 12.41 0.81
C GLU A 32 -23.85 13.69 1.64
N LYS A 33 -22.95 14.57 1.19
CA LYS A 33 -22.54 15.81 1.88
C LYS A 33 -21.94 15.58 3.27
N ALA A 34 -21.46 14.36 3.54
CA ALA A 34 -20.77 14.02 4.79
C ALA A 34 -19.30 14.45 4.78
N LEU A 35 -18.71 14.63 3.58
CA LEU A 35 -17.33 15.06 3.37
C LEU A 35 -17.27 16.20 2.34
N SER A 36 -16.19 17.00 2.40
CA SER A 36 -15.78 17.94 1.35
C SER A 36 -14.27 17.88 1.21
N PHE A 37 -13.79 18.00 -0.01
CA PHE A 37 -12.37 17.94 -0.36
C PHE A 37 -11.79 19.28 -0.81
N ARG A 38 -12.50 20.41 -0.61
CA ARG A 38 -12.07 21.77 -1.02
C ARG A 38 -10.72 22.16 -0.44
N ASN A 39 -10.43 21.75 0.81
CA ASN A 39 -9.18 22.01 1.49
C ASN A 39 -8.25 20.79 1.47
N VAL A 40 -8.39 19.93 0.47
CA VAL A 40 -7.51 18.79 0.28
C VAL A 40 -6.46 19.11 -0.78
N VAL A 41 -5.23 18.69 -0.50
CA VAL A 41 -4.12 18.67 -1.45
C VAL A 41 -3.74 17.21 -1.69
N VAL A 42 -3.61 16.86 -2.95
CA VAL A 42 -3.34 15.48 -3.37
C VAL A 42 -1.97 15.40 -4.03
N PHE A 43 -1.23 14.40 -3.63
CA PHE A 43 0.02 13.95 -4.26
C PHE A 43 -0.14 12.51 -4.71
N ASN A 44 0.15 12.15 -5.98
CA ASN A 44 0.20 10.75 -6.37
C ASN A 44 1.46 10.08 -5.80
N ALA A 45 1.33 8.84 -5.34
CA ALA A 45 2.45 8.14 -4.69
C ALA A 45 3.52 7.66 -5.67
N TYR A 46 3.17 7.43 -6.93
CA TYR A 46 4.09 6.99 -7.98
C TYR A 46 3.54 7.31 -9.38
N GLU A 47 4.42 7.31 -10.38
CA GLU A 47 4.08 7.44 -11.80
C GLU A 47 5.06 6.61 -12.64
N TYR A 48 4.60 6.03 -13.73
CA TYR A 48 5.46 5.33 -14.69
C TYR A 48 6.45 6.27 -15.38
N TYR A 49 7.63 5.74 -15.73
CA TYR A 49 8.68 6.53 -16.38
C TYR A 49 9.55 5.67 -17.34
N PRO A 50 9.90 6.17 -18.55
CA PRO A 50 9.31 7.35 -19.17
C PRO A 50 7.92 7.06 -19.74
N LEU A 51 7.06 8.04 -19.75
CA LEU A 51 5.74 7.95 -20.37
C LEU A 51 5.69 8.70 -21.73
N GLN A 52 4.79 8.26 -22.60
CA GLN A 52 4.35 9.01 -23.77
C GLN A 52 3.19 9.94 -23.36
N LYS A 53 3.05 11.09 -24.05
CA LYS A 53 2.03 12.11 -23.69
C LYS A 53 0.61 11.56 -23.63
N ASP A 54 0.28 10.63 -24.54
CA ASP A 54 -1.06 10.05 -24.66
C ASP A 54 -1.18 8.68 -23.98
N SER A 55 -0.23 8.31 -23.12
CA SER A 55 -0.24 7.03 -22.43
C SER A 55 -1.45 6.87 -21.51
N SER A 56 -2.17 5.76 -21.66
CA SER A 56 -3.26 5.34 -20.79
C SER A 56 -2.77 4.87 -19.41
N LEU A 57 -1.46 4.60 -19.29
CA LEU A 57 -0.83 4.10 -18.05
C LEU A 57 -0.65 5.18 -16.97
N ARG A 58 -0.92 6.46 -17.27
CA ARG A 58 -0.78 7.53 -16.29
C ARG A 58 -1.58 7.25 -15.03
N THR A 59 -0.88 7.14 -13.90
CA THR A 59 -1.53 6.84 -12.61
C THR A 59 -2.49 7.93 -12.18
N ILE A 60 -2.21 9.19 -12.54
CA ILE A 60 -3.14 10.29 -12.26
C ILE A 60 -4.47 10.15 -13.01
N ASN A 61 -4.50 9.56 -14.20
CA ASN A 61 -5.74 9.33 -14.92
C ASN A 61 -6.61 8.32 -14.16
N GLN A 62 -6.02 7.23 -13.66
CA GLN A 62 -6.73 6.26 -12.81
C GLN A 62 -7.30 6.93 -11.54
N LEU A 63 -6.52 7.80 -10.89
CA LEU A 63 -6.98 8.55 -9.72
C LEU A 63 -8.11 9.55 -10.09
N LYS A 64 -8.02 10.22 -11.24
CA LYS A 64 -9.06 11.12 -11.73
C LYS A 64 -10.35 10.36 -12.01
N ASP A 65 -10.27 9.26 -12.75
CA ASP A 65 -11.43 8.47 -13.15
C ASP A 65 -12.14 7.82 -11.96
N ARG A 66 -11.42 7.39 -10.96
CA ARG A 66 -11.98 6.72 -9.78
C ARG A 66 -12.39 7.67 -8.66
N PHE A 67 -11.74 8.81 -8.52
CA PHE A 67 -11.92 9.66 -7.35
C PHE A 67 -11.96 11.15 -7.67
N LEU A 68 -10.91 11.73 -8.25
CA LEU A 68 -10.72 13.17 -8.24
C LEU A 68 -11.74 13.93 -9.09
N ASN A 69 -12.23 13.34 -10.19
CA ASN A 69 -13.27 13.93 -11.02
C ASN A 69 -14.68 13.91 -10.36
N HIS A 70 -14.83 13.16 -9.26
CA HIS A 70 -16.12 12.96 -8.59
C HIS A 70 -16.26 13.74 -7.28
N VAL A 71 -15.26 14.55 -6.92
CA VAL A 71 -15.21 15.31 -5.67
C VAL A 71 -14.74 16.75 -5.92
N ASP A 72 -14.84 17.62 -4.91
CA ASP A 72 -14.55 19.06 -5.03
C ASP A 72 -13.08 19.43 -4.73
N VAL A 73 -12.11 18.55 -5.02
CA VAL A 73 -10.68 18.89 -4.97
C VAL A 73 -10.37 19.90 -6.07
N ALA A 74 -9.76 21.03 -5.71
CA ALA A 74 -9.36 22.02 -6.69
C ALA A 74 -8.18 21.52 -7.55
N GLU A 75 -8.22 21.71 -8.88
CA GLU A 75 -7.19 21.20 -9.80
C GLU A 75 -5.78 21.70 -9.44
N GLN A 76 -5.64 22.95 -8.97
CA GLN A 76 -4.36 23.50 -8.51
C GLN A 76 -3.81 22.83 -7.25
N ASN A 77 -4.61 22.02 -6.57
CA ASN A 77 -4.21 21.26 -5.38
C ASN A 77 -3.84 19.80 -5.71
N ILE A 78 -3.80 19.43 -6.99
CA ILE A 78 -3.43 18.09 -7.44
C ILE A 78 -2.02 18.14 -8.00
N PHE A 79 -1.10 17.50 -7.32
CA PHE A 79 0.32 17.43 -7.69
C PHE A 79 0.69 16.01 -8.12
N THR A 80 1.37 15.91 -9.26
CA THR A 80 1.77 14.63 -9.83
C THR A 80 3.28 14.55 -10.04
N LEU A 81 3.82 13.36 -9.92
CA LEU A 81 5.14 13.05 -10.45
C LEU A 81 5.07 13.15 -11.97
N ASP A 82 6.07 13.77 -12.60
CA ASP A 82 6.07 14.02 -14.04
C ASP A 82 6.75 12.87 -14.78
N GLY A 83 5.94 11.94 -15.33
CA GLY A 83 6.41 10.83 -16.14
C GLY A 83 7.01 11.23 -17.52
N PHE A 84 6.94 12.53 -17.87
CA PHE A 84 7.46 13.08 -19.14
C PHE A 84 8.76 13.86 -18.99
N VAL A 85 9.20 14.07 -17.75
CA VAL A 85 10.40 14.84 -17.46
C VAL A 85 11.62 14.28 -18.18
N ALA A 86 12.47 15.16 -18.71
CA ALA A 86 13.72 14.74 -19.35
C ALA A 86 14.63 14.02 -18.34
N GLN A 87 15.40 13.04 -18.81
CA GLN A 87 16.19 12.16 -17.94
C GLN A 87 17.19 12.92 -17.05
N ASP A 88 17.79 13.97 -17.56
CA ASP A 88 18.72 14.83 -16.83
C ASP A 88 18.04 15.70 -15.78
N ALA A 89 16.73 15.96 -15.89
CA ALA A 89 15.94 16.75 -14.95
C ALA A 89 15.17 15.90 -13.92
N VAL A 90 15.23 14.56 -13.99
CA VAL A 90 14.48 13.66 -13.09
C VAL A 90 14.77 13.94 -11.62
N GLN A 91 16.05 14.08 -11.25
CA GLN A 91 16.43 14.29 -9.86
C GLN A 91 15.89 15.63 -9.31
N ASP A 92 15.97 16.68 -10.13
CA ASP A 92 15.45 17.99 -9.76
C ASP A 92 13.93 17.99 -9.63
N SER A 93 13.23 17.30 -10.55
CA SER A 93 11.79 17.10 -10.48
C SER A 93 11.38 16.39 -9.18
N CYS A 94 12.05 15.31 -8.82
CA CYS A 94 11.81 14.58 -7.57
C CYS A 94 12.07 15.46 -6.33
N ARG A 95 13.16 16.25 -6.35
CA ARG A 95 13.48 17.19 -5.26
C ARG A 95 12.44 18.30 -5.11
N LEU A 96 11.96 18.86 -6.21
CA LEU A 96 10.89 19.86 -6.20
C LEU A 96 9.59 19.28 -5.69
N TYR A 97 9.28 18.00 -6.00
CA TYR A 97 8.12 17.31 -5.48
C TYR A 97 8.15 17.18 -3.94
N GLU A 98 9.30 16.79 -3.38
CA GLU A 98 9.52 16.74 -1.93
C GLU A 98 9.41 18.14 -1.27
N GLN A 99 9.97 19.16 -1.90
CA GLN A 99 9.85 20.54 -1.41
C GLN A 99 8.39 20.99 -1.37
N ARG A 100 7.60 20.61 -2.38
CA ARG A 100 6.18 20.94 -2.46
C ARG A 100 5.38 20.27 -1.34
N ILE A 101 5.65 19.00 -1.04
CA ILE A 101 5.06 18.31 0.13
C ILE A 101 5.38 19.09 1.41
N LYS A 102 6.64 19.50 1.61
CA LYS A 102 7.06 20.28 2.78
C LYS A 102 6.38 21.64 2.87
N THR A 103 6.14 22.33 1.73
CA THR A 103 5.45 23.63 1.69
C THR A 103 4.03 23.55 2.26
N PHE A 104 3.35 22.40 2.09
CA PHE A 104 2.03 22.15 2.68
C PHE A 104 2.07 21.61 4.12
N GLY A 105 3.27 21.51 4.72
CA GLY A 105 3.43 21.03 6.10
C GLY A 105 3.60 19.50 6.24
N GLY A 106 3.88 18.79 5.15
CA GLY A 106 4.05 17.34 5.10
C GLY A 106 2.74 16.61 4.77
N LEU A 107 2.77 15.29 4.81
CA LEU A 107 1.63 14.43 4.51
C LEU A 107 0.78 14.20 5.78
N ASP A 108 -0.53 14.40 5.69
CA ASP A 108 -1.47 14.02 6.75
C ASP A 108 -1.84 12.53 6.65
N VAL A 109 -2.02 12.02 5.43
CA VAL A 109 -2.35 10.61 5.21
C VAL A 109 -1.71 10.07 3.94
N ALA A 110 -1.29 8.80 3.99
CA ALA A 110 -0.95 8.02 2.80
C ALA A 110 -1.92 6.84 2.65
N LEU A 111 -2.54 6.71 1.47
CA LEU A 111 -3.38 5.58 1.09
C LEU A 111 -2.59 4.71 0.10
N LEU A 112 -2.29 3.49 0.49
CA LEU A 112 -1.36 2.61 -0.21
C LEU A 112 -1.95 1.22 -0.42
N GLY A 113 -1.62 0.60 -1.53
CA GLY A 113 -1.74 -0.84 -1.73
C GLY A 113 -0.38 -1.53 -1.57
N VAL A 114 -0.38 -2.86 -1.55
CA VAL A 114 0.83 -3.68 -1.55
C VAL A 114 0.85 -4.60 -2.76
N GLY A 115 1.98 -4.61 -3.47
CA GLY A 115 2.22 -5.56 -4.55
C GLY A 115 2.73 -6.92 -4.07
N ARG A 116 2.78 -7.90 -4.97
CA ARG A 116 3.24 -9.27 -4.66
C ARG A 116 4.70 -9.35 -4.20
N SER A 117 5.52 -8.39 -4.61
CA SER A 117 6.93 -8.27 -4.16
C SER A 117 7.06 -7.64 -2.77
N GLY A 118 5.94 -7.23 -2.14
CA GLY A 118 5.95 -6.44 -0.90
C GLY A 118 6.30 -4.97 -1.11
N ASN A 119 6.25 -4.51 -2.35
CA ASN A 119 6.41 -3.10 -2.70
C ASN A 119 5.22 -2.27 -2.24
N ILE A 120 5.47 -1.01 -1.83
CA ILE A 120 4.47 0.03 -1.55
C ILE A 120 4.76 1.25 -2.42
N ALA A 121 3.71 1.88 -2.97
CA ALA A 121 3.85 2.74 -4.15
C ALA A 121 4.63 1.96 -5.22
N ALA A 122 5.78 2.46 -5.72
CA ALA A 122 6.67 1.67 -6.56
C ALA A 122 8.03 1.38 -5.88
N ASN A 123 8.08 1.35 -4.55
CA ASN A 123 9.30 0.99 -3.83
C ASN A 123 9.54 -0.52 -3.88
N GLU A 124 10.35 -0.95 -4.81
CA GLU A 124 10.74 -2.36 -5.02
C GLU A 124 11.68 -2.89 -3.91
N PRO A 125 11.81 -4.22 -3.76
CA PRO A 125 12.81 -4.85 -2.90
C PRO A 125 14.20 -4.22 -3.06
N GLY A 126 14.85 -3.91 -1.94
CA GLY A 126 16.09 -3.13 -1.88
C GLY A 126 15.88 -1.62 -1.65
N SER A 127 14.63 -1.15 -1.56
CA SER A 127 14.34 0.24 -1.19
C SER A 127 14.59 0.46 0.30
N GLY A 128 15.63 1.24 0.63
CA GLY A 128 16.00 1.52 2.02
C GLY A 128 15.02 2.48 2.72
N ILE A 129 14.96 2.39 4.06
CA ILE A 129 14.06 3.19 4.91
C ILE A 129 14.25 4.71 4.76
N GLN A 130 15.46 5.16 4.42
CA GLN A 130 15.80 6.59 4.24
C GLN A 130 15.54 7.10 2.82
N SER A 131 15.00 6.27 1.92
CA SER A 131 14.78 6.68 0.53
C SER A 131 13.73 7.78 0.43
N MET A 132 14.06 8.80 -0.34
CA MET A 132 13.18 9.91 -0.72
C MET A 132 12.58 9.66 -2.10
N THR A 133 11.77 10.59 -2.60
CA THR A 133 11.21 10.53 -3.96
C THR A 133 12.33 10.40 -5.00
N ARG A 134 12.21 9.39 -5.87
CA ARG A 134 13.26 9.03 -6.83
C ARG A 134 12.73 8.20 -7.99
N ILE A 135 13.58 8.03 -9.00
CA ILE A 135 13.39 7.00 -10.03
C ILE A 135 13.82 5.64 -9.49
N ILE A 136 13.10 4.58 -9.89
CA ILE A 136 13.40 3.18 -9.56
C ILE A 136 13.10 2.28 -10.76
N LEU A 137 13.86 1.21 -10.91
CA LEU A 137 13.56 0.13 -11.86
C LEU A 137 12.42 -0.72 -11.33
N ILE A 138 11.43 -1.02 -12.17
CA ILE A 138 10.32 -1.92 -11.86
C ILE A 138 10.83 -3.36 -11.95
N GLY A 139 10.72 -4.12 -10.87
CA GLY A 139 11.10 -5.53 -10.82
C GLY A 139 10.19 -6.42 -11.65
N ASN A 140 10.67 -7.61 -12.01
CA ASN A 140 9.92 -8.54 -12.87
C ASN A 140 8.57 -8.93 -12.27
N THR A 141 8.52 -9.26 -10.97
CA THR A 141 7.27 -9.64 -10.28
C THR A 141 6.24 -8.52 -10.33
N SER A 142 6.66 -7.27 -10.07
CA SER A 142 5.78 -6.11 -10.13
C SER A 142 5.33 -5.82 -11.56
N ARG A 143 6.22 -5.98 -12.55
CA ARG A 143 5.89 -5.85 -13.96
C ARG A 143 4.82 -6.85 -14.39
N GLU A 144 4.99 -8.14 -14.07
CA GLU A 144 4.01 -9.19 -14.36
C GLU A 144 2.66 -8.90 -13.68
N GLU A 145 2.65 -8.42 -12.44
CA GLU A 145 1.42 -8.04 -11.74
C GLU A 145 0.72 -6.87 -12.44
N MET A 146 1.47 -5.87 -12.88
CA MET A 146 0.96 -4.70 -13.61
C MET A 146 0.42 -5.10 -14.99
N GLU A 147 1.15 -5.89 -15.77
CA GLU A 147 0.73 -6.38 -17.09
C GLU A 147 -0.57 -7.21 -17.01
N ASN A 148 -0.75 -7.98 -15.94
CA ASN A 148 -1.97 -8.75 -15.69
C ASN A 148 -3.15 -7.90 -15.21
N SER A 149 -2.89 -6.76 -14.57
CA SER A 149 -3.90 -5.86 -14.00
C SER A 149 -4.35 -4.76 -14.96
N GLU A 150 -3.47 -4.32 -15.84
CA GLU A 150 -3.74 -3.24 -16.80
C GLU A 150 -4.49 -3.78 -18.03
N GLN A 151 -5.63 -3.18 -18.32
CA GLN A 151 -6.41 -3.49 -19.53
C GLN A 151 -5.89 -2.73 -20.76
N THR A 152 -4.60 -2.51 -20.84
CA THR A 152 -3.95 -1.76 -21.92
C THR A 152 -3.07 -2.65 -22.78
N LYS A 153 -2.90 -2.26 -24.05
CA LYS A 153 -1.91 -2.86 -24.95
C LYS A 153 -0.54 -2.17 -24.88
N GLU A 154 -0.42 -1.13 -24.06
CA GLU A 154 0.83 -0.43 -23.88
C GLU A 154 1.81 -1.29 -23.06
N THR A 155 3.08 -1.23 -23.44
CA THR A 155 4.14 -1.88 -22.67
C THR A 155 4.41 -1.10 -21.38
N ILE A 156 4.43 -1.77 -20.26
CA ILE A 156 4.79 -1.16 -18.97
C ILE A 156 6.21 -0.57 -19.05
N PRO A 157 6.41 0.71 -18.76
CA PRO A 157 7.73 1.34 -18.74
C PRO A 157 8.71 0.63 -17.79
N PRO A 158 10.02 0.69 -18.07
CA PRO A 158 11.03 0.01 -17.27
C PRO A 158 11.18 0.57 -15.85
N CYS A 159 10.82 1.82 -15.66
CA CYS A 159 11.02 2.55 -14.41
C CYS A 159 9.73 3.18 -13.91
N SER A 160 9.78 3.61 -12.66
CA SER A 160 8.77 4.46 -12.05
C SER A 160 9.45 5.60 -11.26
N LEU A 161 8.80 6.75 -11.20
CA LEU A 161 9.05 7.78 -10.20
C LEU A 161 8.18 7.45 -8.99
N THR A 162 8.74 7.41 -7.80
CA THR A 162 7.99 7.03 -6.60
C THR A 162 8.36 7.87 -5.39
N MET A 163 7.37 8.21 -4.56
CA MET A 163 7.67 8.63 -3.19
C MET A 163 8.50 7.54 -2.52
N GLY A 164 9.60 7.93 -1.88
CA GLY A 164 10.44 6.98 -1.15
C GLY A 164 9.82 6.54 0.18
N ILE A 165 10.43 5.53 0.79
CA ILE A 165 9.97 4.99 2.09
C ILE A 165 9.96 6.09 3.16
N ALA A 166 11.02 6.91 3.27
CA ALA A 166 11.07 7.99 4.23
C ALA A 166 9.96 9.04 4.01
N THR A 167 9.66 9.35 2.73
CA THR A 167 8.56 10.27 2.39
C THR A 167 7.22 9.70 2.84
N LEU A 168 6.94 8.43 2.55
CA LEU A 168 5.70 7.76 2.93
C LEU A 168 5.56 7.65 4.46
N LEU A 169 6.65 7.26 5.16
CA LEU A 169 6.68 7.15 6.63
C LEU A 169 6.57 8.50 7.34
N SER A 170 6.78 9.62 6.64
CA SER A 170 6.58 10.96 7.21
C SER A 170 5.11 11.36 7.32
N ALA A 171 4.19 10.60 6.74
CA ALA A 171 2.75 10.86 6.86
C ALA A 171 2.29 10.70 8.32
N LYS A 172 1.30 11.49 8.78
CA LYS A 172 0.76 11.37 10.14
C LYS A 172 -0.01 10.07 10.33
N SER A 173 -0.61 9.54 9.26
CA SER A 173 -1.33 8.26 9.24
C SER A 173 -1.08 7.56 7.91
N ILE A 174 -0.97 6.23 7.95
CA ILE A 174 -0.82 5.41 6.75
C ILE A 174 -1.90 4.33 6.76
N TYR A 175 -2.58 4.14 5.63
CA TYR A 175 -3.52 3.04 5.43
C TYR A 175 -3.02 2.18 4.29
N LEU A 176 -2.70 0.92 4.60
CA LEU A 176 -2.33 -0.10 3.63
C LEU A 176 -3.54 -1.01 3.39
N THR A 177 -3.95 -1.16 2.14
CA THR A 177 -5.06 -2.04 1.77
C THR A 177 -4.60 -3.22 0.93
N ALA A 178 -5.16 -4.40 1.19
CA ALA A 178 -4.98 -5.58 0.36
C ALA A 178 -6.22 -6.48 0.43
N TRP A 179 -6.60 -7.05 -0.71
CA TRP A 179 -7.79 -7.89 -0.85
C TRP A 179 -7.44 -9.19 -1.59
N GLY A 180 -8.12 -10.27 -1.19
CA GLY A 180 -8.04 -11.57 -1.85
C GLY A 180 -6.94 -12.49 -1.30
N GLU A 181 -7.13 -13.77 -1.52
CA GLU A 181 -6.26 -14.84 -1.00
C GLU A 181 -4.85 -14.79 -1.62
N GLU A 182 -4.72 -14.26 -2.83
CA GLU A 182 -3.43 -14.08 -3.49
C GLU A 182 -2.50 -13.09 -2.76
N LYS A 183 -3.05 -12.28 -1.83
CA LYS A 183 -2.28 -11.39 -0.96
C LYS A 183 -1.95 -12.01 0.41
N ALA A 184 -2.47 -13.20 0.75
CA ALA A 184 -2.34 -13.78 2.08
C ALA A 184 -0.88 -13.99 2.50
N GLU A 185 -0.05 -14.57 1.63
CA GLU A 185 1.36 -14.82 1.92
C GLU A 185 2.15 -13.54 2.11
N ILE A 186 1.95 -12.55 1.22
CA ILE A 186 2.67 -11.28 1.33
C ILE A 186 2.23 -10.49 2.56
N MET A 187 0.93 -10.53 2.90
CA MET A 187 0.41 -9.84 4.08
C MET A 187 0.94 -10.45 5.38
N GLN A 188 1.05 -11.78 5.47
CA GLN A 188 1.71 -12.42 6.60
C GLN A 188 3.15 -11.91 6.76
N LYS A 189 3.91 -11.91 5.67
CA LYS A 189 5.31 -11.43 5.69
C LYS A 189 5.42 -9.97 6.11
N VAL A 190 4.55 -9.12 5.57
CA VAL A 190 4.53 -7.67 5.86
C VAL A 190 4.19 -7.37 7.32
N VAL A 191 3.28 -8.14 7.93
CA VAL A 191 2.74 -7.84 9.26
C VAL A 191 3.50 -8.57 10.37
N GLU A 192 3.97 -9.80 10.12
CA GLU A 192 4.47 -10.69 11.18
C GLU A 192 5.98 -10.97 11.09
N ASN A 193 6.60 -10.81 9.91
CA ASN A 193 8.03 -11.09 9.77
C ASN A 193 8.89 -9.88 10.17
N SER A 194 10.19 -10.11 10.28
CA SER A 194 11.17 -9.06 10.57
C SER A 194 11.18 -8.00 9.49
N ILE A 195 11.39 -6.76 9.91
CA ILE A 195 11.51 -5.60 9.03
C ILE A 195 12.77 -5.74 8.18
N THR A 196 12.62 -5.58 6.86
CA THR A 196 13.73 -5.69 5.91
C THR A 196 13.48 -4.84 4.67
N ASP A 197 14.54 -4.37 4.03
CA ASP A 197 14.48 -3.65 2.74
C ASP A 197 14.11 -4.56 1.56
N THR A 198 14.29 -5.87 1.69
CA THR A 198 13.80 -6.84 0.71
C THR A 198 12.27 -6.97 0.72
N LEU A 199 11.60 -6.37 1.70
CA LEU A 199 10.16 -6.31 1.87
C LEU A 199 9.75 -4.88 2.27
N PRO A 200 9.74 -3.90 1.36
CA PRO A 200 9.56 -2.48 1.70
C PRO A 200 8.31 -2.18 2.52
N ALA A 201 7.20 -2.90 2.30
CA ALA A 201 5.98 -2.73 3.10
C ALA A 201 6.20 -3.08 4.58
N SER A 202 7.21 -3.89 4.94
CA SER A 202 7.51 -4.22 6.33
C SER A 202 7.95 -3.00 7.15
N PHE A 203 8.49 -1.96 6.52
CA PHE A 203 8.83 -0.71 7.20
C PHE A 203 7.63 -0.02 7.85
N LEU A 204 6.40 -0.32 7.41
CA LEU A 204 5.19 0.22 8.04
C LEU A 204 5.04 -0.23 9.49
N GLN A 205 5.67 -1.34 9.91
CA GLN A 205 5.70 -1.78 11.30
C GLN A 205 6.43 -0.76 12.22
N THR A 206 7.28 0.12 11.67
CA THR A 206 7.95 1.18 12.45
C THR A 206 7.10 2.41 12.64
N HIS A 207 5.99 2.54 11.91
CA HIS A 207 5.19 3.74 11.90
C HIS A 207 4.14 3.71 13.03
N PRO A 208 4.06 4.75 13.91
CA PRO A 208 3.20 4.71 15.09
C PRO A 208 1.70 4.72 14.77
N ASN A 209 1.32 5.11 13.56
CA ASN A 209 -0.07 5.25 13.13
C ASN A 209 -0.28 4.65 11.74
N ALA A 210 0.23 3.44 11.52
CA ALA A 210 -0.04 2.65 10.33
C ALA A 210 -1.20 1.68 10.58
N HIS A 211 -2.14 1.64 9.66
CA HIS A 211 -3.32 0.79 9.68
C HIS A 211 -3.29 -0.16 8.48
N VAL A 212 -3.42 -1.44 8.75
CA VAL A 212 -3.54 -2.48 7.71
C VAL A 212 -5.01 -2.89 7.63
N VAL A 213 -5.63 -2.66 6.48
CA VAL A 213 -7.04 -2.96 6.21
C VAL A 213 -7.10 -4.04 5.13
N ILE A 214 -7.51 -5.23 5.52
CA ILE A 214 -7.51 -6.42 4.67
C ILE A 214 -8.80 -7.22 4.87
N ASP A 215 -9.20 -7.98 3.85
CA ASP A 215 -10.29 -8.94 3.98
C ASP A 215 -9.81 -10.27 4.58
N LEU A 216 -10.73 -11.20 4.81
CA LEU A 216 -10.39 -12.52 5.36
C LEU A 216 -9.52 -13.34 4.40
N GLY A 217 -9.64 -13.14 3.08
CA GLY A 217 -8.78 -13.78 2.09
C GLY A 217 -7.32 -13.34 2.27
N ALA A 218 -7.06 -12.05 2.27
CA ALA A 218 -5.71 -11.51 2.49
C ALA A 218 -5.18 -11.75 3.91
N ALA A 219 -6.05 -11.95 4.90
CA ALA A 219 -5.68 -12.26 6.28
C ALA A 219 -5.44 -13.76 6.54
N HIS A 220 -5.72 -14.64 5.56
CA HIS A 220 -5.83 -16.09 5.77
C HIS A 220 -4.60 -16.71 6.46
N HIS A 221 -3.39 -16.27 6.10
CA HIS A 221 -2.14 -16.79 6.67
C HIS A 221 -1.65 -16.04 7.92
N LEU A 222 -2.37 -15.01 8.38
CA LEU A 222 -1.99 -14.38 9.64
C LEU A 222 -2.13 -15.38 10.80
N THR A 223 -1.14 -15.43 11.68
CA THR A 223 -1.11 -16.35 12.83
C THR A 223 -2.39 -16.24 13.66
N ARG A 224 -2.92 -15.04 13.86
CA ARG A 224 -4.18 -14.83 14.60
C ARG A 224 -5.42 -15.41 13.92
N ILE A 225 -5.37 -15.67 12.62
CA ILE A 225 -6.46 -16.28 11.83
C ILE A 225 -6.24 -17.78 11.69
N GLU A 226 -5.04 -18.18 11.24
CA GLU A 226 -4.73 -19.59 10.95
C GLU A 226 -4.46 -20.40 12.23
N HIS A 227 -3.78 -19.79 13.21
CA HIS A 227 -3.34 -20.42 14.45
C HIS A 227 -3.64 -19.54 15.68
N PRO A 228 -4.91 -19.15 15.92
CA PRO A 228 -5.25 -18.15 16.93
C PRO A 228 -4.81 -18.54 18.35
N TRP A 229 -4.71 -19.82 18.68
CA TRP A 229 -4.23 -20.33 19.97
C TRP A 229 -2.78 -19.96 20.29
N LEU A 230 -1.99 -19.54 19.29
CA LEU A 230 -0.58 -19.13 19.50
C LEU A 230 -0.46 -17.68 19.98
N VAL A 231 -1.46 -16.84 19.75
CA VAL A 231 -1.34 -15.38 19.94
C VAL A 231 -2.44 -14.79 20.82
N THR A 232 -3.54 -15.53 21.08
CA THR A 232 -4.66 -15.05 21.90
C THR A 232 -5.39 -16.20 22.55
N SER A 233 -6.14 -15.91 23.63
CA SER A 233 -7.12 -16.84 24.16
C SER A 233 -8.24 -17.05 23.13
N CYS A 234 -8.59 -18.29 22.83
CA CYS A 234 -9.61 -18.62 21.87
C CYS A 234 -10.69 -19.54 22.49
N GLN A 235 -11.90 -19.50 21.96
CA GLN A 235 -12.94 -20.47 22.30
C GLN A 235 -12.68 -21.74 21.47
N TRP A 236 -12.38 -22.85 22.16
CA TRP A 236 -12.09 -24.11 21.53
C TRP A 236 -13.35 -24.76 20.98
N SER A 237 -13.36 -25.02 19.68
CA SER A 237 -14.32 -25.86 18.97
C SER A 237 -13.63 -27.13 18.49
N ASP A 238 -14.38 -28.17 18.15
CA ASP A 238 -13.82 -29.41 17.59
C ASP A 238 -12.97 -29.14 16.35
N LYS A 239 -13.38 -28.19 15.51
CA LYS A 239 -12.61 -27.78 14.33
C LYS A 239 -11.27 -27.19 14.75
N LEU A 240 -11.26 -26.28 15.72
CA LEU A 240 -10.05 -25.60 16.17
C LEU A 240 -9.09 -26.57 16.86
N VAL A 241 -9.61 -27.50 17.67
CA VAL A 241 -8.82 -28.57 18.30
C VAL A 241 -8.14 -29.43 17.23
N ARG A 242 -8.86 -29.84 16.20
CA ARG A 242 -8.27 -30.62 15.08
C ARG A 242 -7.19 -29.83 14.36
N SER A 243 -7.40 -28.56 14.06
CA SER A 243 -6.39 -27.71 13.42
C SER A 243 -5.14 -27.57 14.29
N ALA A 244 -5.29 -27.35 15.60
CA ALA A 244 -4.17 -27.26 16.54
C ALA A 244 -3.39 -28.58 16.63
N LEU A 245 -4.07 -29.73 16.62
CA LEU A 245 -3.41 -31.03 16.61
C LEU A 245 -2.62 -31.29 15.32
N VAL A 246 -3.18 -30.93 14.16
CA VAL A 246 -2.47 -31.03 12.87
C VAL A 246 -1.24 -30.15 12.87
N TRP A 247 -1.37 -28.88 13.28
CA TRP A 247 -0.26 -27.96 13.43
C TRP A 247 0.83 -28.51 14.37
N LEU A 248 0.44 -29.05 15.53
CA LEU A 248 1.40 -29.63 16.48
C LEU A 248 2.14 -30.84 15.88
N CYS A 249 1.42 -31.71 15.16
CA CYS A 249 2.02 -32.84 14.46
C CYS A 249 3.07 -32.39 13.44
N GLN A 250 2.76 -31.37 12.65
CA GLN A 250 3.66 -30.80 11.66
C GLN A 250 4.88 -30.17 12.32
N LYS A 251 4.68 -29.36 13.35
CA LYS A 251 5.75 -28.70 14.12
C LYS A 251 6.72 -29.70 14.73
N LEU A 252 6.23 -30.82 15.25
CA LEU A 252 7.05 -31.83 15.91
C LEU A 252 7.56 -32.94 14.96
N GLY A 253 7.06 -32.98 13.73
CA GLY A 253 7.33 -34.10 12.81
C GLY A 253 6.79 -35.43 13.31
N LYS A 254 5.72 -35.44 14.12
CA LYS A 254 5.14 -36.64 14.73
C LYS A 254 3.75 -36.93 14.20
N PRO A 255 3.43 -38.19 13.85
CA PRO A 255 2.05 -38.57 13.59
C PRO A 255 1.16 -38.39 14.82
N ILE A 256 -0.12 -38.08 14.63
CA ILE A 256 -1.07 -37.81 15.71
C ILE A 256 -1.13 -38.89 16.78
N LEU A 257 -1.05 -40.19 16.38
CA LEU A 257 -1.05 -41.33 17.29
C LEU A 257 0.21 -41.48 18.13
N LYS A 258 1.27 -40.70 17.85
CA LYS A 258 2.52 -40.69 18.61
C LYS A 258 2.66 -39.47 19.50
N LEU A 259 1.66 -38.59 19.53
CA LEU A 259 1.64 -37.47 20.46
C LEU A 259 1.43 -37.99 21.90
N THR A 260 2.12 -37.36 22.84
CA THR A 260 2.04 -37.65 24.28
C THR A 260 1.77 -36.38 25.04
N ASN A 261 1.38 -36.49 26.31
CA ASN A 261 1.14 -35.30 27.15
C ASN A 261 2.35 -34.35 27.26
N LYS A 262 3.58 -34.82 27.00
CA LYS A 262 4.79 -33.99 26.97
C LYS A 262 4.87 -33.09 25.75
N ASP A 263 4.12 -33.37 24.70
CA ASP A 263 4.10 -32.62 23.45
C ASP A 263 3.15 -31.42 23.49
N TYR A 264 2.31 -31.33 24.54
CA TYR A 264 1.29 -30.27 24.72
C TYR A 264 1.73 -29.15 25.69
N ASN A 265 2.92 -29.24 26.28
CA ASN A 265 3.43 -28.27 27.27
C ASN A 265 4.38 -27.26 26.63
#